data_434173ce2c05d419160c6a9bbb78f4c1
#
_entry.id   434173ce2c05d419160c6a9bbb78f4c1
#
_cell.length_a   1.000
_cell.length_b   1.000
_cell.length_c   1.000
_cell.angle_alpha   90.00
_cell.angle_beta   90.00
_cell.angle_gamma   90.00
#
_symmetry.space_group_name_H-M   'P 1'
#
loop_
_entity.id
_entity.type
_entity.pdbx_description
1 polymer ?
#
loop_
_entity_poly.entity_id
_entity_poly.type
_entity_poly.pdbx_seq_one_letter_code
_entity_poly.pdbx_strand_id
1 'polypeptide(L)'
;MLLLPAISLAVPDTLSGPEISLKDHFIVKNNLNPSARAARARSMMMPISRNVDRLAANADSILPFSISIEDTVISDLRERLERTRLPDQLEGSSWEYGTELDYLKALLDYWQHDFDWRAQESMLNAFDHYMTVIDDLSLHFIHQQSANEEAIPLLLVHGWPGSVSEFSKIIGPMADPEAHDGIAADSFHVIAPSLPGFGFSGKPTQPGMNPEKIALLLAKLMQRLGYERYALAGGDWGAIINWHLANHFPERLIGLHSNMMLAGQPDDPSQRDQIEPEEAVLVQARRAFMRNEIGYQQIQGTKPQTLGYSLADSPAGLAAWIVEKFHGWSDLDQGPDGNLDEVFTKDELLTNISIYWFTNTITSSTRIYYENRNVPASKPFGFIDVPTGAAIFPAELYMVPRAWAEAAFDLRHWTVMEKGGHFAALEQPVLYLEDVRNFFQLLRQ
;
A
#
# COMPACT_ATOMS: atom_id res chain seq x y z
N MET A 1 -6.17 -16.30 -12.11
CA MET A 1 -5.44 -17.31 -11.28
C MET A 1 -4.20 -17.71 -12.08
N LEU A 2 -3.14 -16.91 -11.98
CA LEU A 2 -1.84 -17.24 -12.57
C LEU A 2 -1.11 -18.18 -11.60
N LEU A 3 -1.40 -19.47 -11.71
CA LEU A 3 -0.58 -20.55 -11.15
C LEU A 3 0.59 -20.76 -12.12
N LEU A 4 1.78 -20.30 -11.73
CA LEU A 4 3.00 -20.82 -12.32
C LEU A 4 3.17 -22.29 -11.88
N PRO A 5 3.57 -23.20 -12.78
CA PRO A 5 3.70 -24.61 -12.46
C PRO A 5 4.77 -24.83 -11.38
N ALA A 6 4.44 -25.63 -10.38
CA ALA A 6 5.36 -26.08 -9.36
C ALA A 6 6.47 -26.93 -10.01
N ILE A 7 7.70 -26.46 -9.98
CA ILE A 7 8.88 -27.30 -10.29
C ILE A 7 9.10 -28.17 -9.06
N SER A 8 8.76 -29.44 -9.20
CA SER A 8 9.12 -30.49 -8.25
C SER A 8 10.61 -30.73 -8.30
N LEU A 9 11.33 -30.26 -7.30
CA LEU A 9 12.71 -30.71 -7.02
C LEU A 9 12.61 -31.87 -6.06
N ALA A 10 12.86 -33.08 -6.55
CA ALA A 10 13.08 -34.25 -5.74
C ALA A 10 14.39 -34.06 -4.94
N VAL A 11 14.28 -34.09 -3.62
CA VAL A 11 15.42 -34.14 -2.70
C VAL A 11 15.80 -35.61 -2.51
N PRO A 12 17.06 -36.02 -2.72
CA PRO A 12 17.50 -37.38 -2.38
C PRO A 12 17.64 -37.52 -0.86
N ASP A 13 16.98 -38.53 -0.29
CA ASP A 13 17.30 -39.06 1.03
C ASP A 13 18.71 -39.64 1.02
N THR A 14 19.58 -39.08 1.84
CA THR A 14 20.64 -39.73 2.63
C THR A 14 21.61 -38.70 3.16
N LEU A 15 21.63 -38.48 4.44
CA LEU A 15 22.85 -38.19 5.22
C LEU A 15 22.50 -38.35 6.73
N SER A 16 22.90 -39.49 7.28
CA SER A 16 23.03 -39.71 8.70
C SER A 16 24.37 -39.15 9.19
N GLY A 17 24.33 -38.23 10.13
CA GLY A 17 25.49 -37.71 10.85
C GLY A 17 25.16 -37.50 12.33
N PRO A 18 26.12 -37.56 13.25
CA PRO A 18 25.89 -37.84 14.66
C PRO A 18 25.31 -36.68 15.46
N GLU A 19 24.49 -37.01 16.46
CA GLU A 19 23.96 -36.12 17.49
C GLU A 19 25.07 -35.41 18.25
N ILE A 20 25.01 -34.07 18.29
CA ILE A 20 25.80 -33.25 19.21
C ILE A 20 24.84 -32.70 20.27
N SER A 21 25.04 -33.22 21.51
CA SER A 21 24.37 -32.72 22.71
C SER A 21 24.97 -31.36 23.12
N LEU A 22 24.15 -30.30 23.07
CA LEU A 22 24.45 -29.01 23.69
C LEU A 22 23.52 -28.78 24.90
N LYS A 23 23.95 -29.27 26.07
CA LYS A 23 23.53 -28.78 27.36
C LYS A 23 24.67 -27.92 27.94
N ASP A 24 24.26 -26.80 28.44
CA ASP A 24 24.89 -25.93 29.43
C ASP A 24 25.39 -24.55 28.95
N HIS A 25 24.86 -23.57 29.74
CA HIS A 25 25.28 -22.20 30.00
C HIS A 25 24.78 -21.10 29.07
N PHE A 26 23.70 -20.42 29.57
CA PHE A 26 23.78 -18.99 29.99
C PHE A 26 22.46 -18.58 30.67
N ILE A 27 22.44 -18.58 31.99
CA ILE A 27 21.39 -17.91 32.78
C ILE A 27 21.87 -16.50 33.10
N VAL A 28 21.38 -15.51 32.36
CA VAL A 28 21.43 -14.10 32.81
C VAL A 28 20.13 -13.81 33.57
N LYS A 29 20.22 -13.66 34.85
CA LYS A 29 19.13 -13.22 35.75
C LYS A 29 18.83 -11.75 35.48
N ASN A 30 17.78 -11.46 34.69
CA ASN A 30 17.19 -10.14 34.62
C ASN A 30 16.04 -10.05 35.64
N ASN A 31 16.32 -9.44 36.79
CA ASN A 31 15.35 -9.07 37.84
C ASN A 31 14.53 -7.85 37.40
N LEU A 32 13.51 -8.02 36.58
CA LEU A 32 12.45 -7.03 36.40
C LEU A 32 11.12 -7.68 36.76
N ASN A 33 10.40 -7.01 37.69
CA ASN A 33 9.11 -7.40 38.22
C ASN A 33 8.09 -7.67 37.09
N PRO A 34 7.42 -8.84 37.06
CA PRO A 34 6.43 -9.20 36.02
C PRO A 34 5.29 -8.19 35.86
N SER A 35 4.89 -7.49 36.94
CA SER A 35 3.85 -6.46 36.89
C SER A 35 4.29 -5.20 36.16
N ALA A 36 5.58 -4.83 36.21
CA ALA A 36 6.14 -3.71 35.46
C ALA A 36 6.26 -4.04 33.94
N ARG A 37 6.54 -5.30 33.59
CA ARG A 37 6.52 -5.77 32.19
C ARG A 37 5.11 -5.73 31.58
N ALA A 38 4.11 -6.17 32.37
CA ALA A 38 2.71 -6.16 31.92
C ALA A 38 2.14 -4.73 31.80
N ALA A 39 2.53 -3.82 32.70
CA ALA A 39 2.14 -2.42 32.63
C ALA A 39 2.81 -1.69 31.44
N ARG A 40 4.10 -1.97 31.19
CA ARG A 40 4.84 -1.41 30.05
C ARG A 40 4.31 -1.94 28.69
N ALA A 41 3.97 -3.24 28.61
CA ALA A 41 3.34 -3.82 27.42
C ALA A 41 1.92 -3.28 27.16
N ARG A 42 1.15 -2.94 28.22
CA ARG A 42 -0.17 -2.30 28.09
C ARG A 42 -0.07 -0.82 27.74
N SER A 43 0.98 -0.10 28.15
CA SER A 43 1.23 1.30 27.77
C SER A 43 1.68 1.42 26.30
N MET A 44 2.26 0.37 25.71
CA MET A 44 2.64 0.32 24.29
C MET A 44 1.48 -0.09 23.37
N MET A 45 0.32 -0.46 23.90
CA MET A 45 -0.92 -0.68 23.14
C MET A 45 -1.73 0.61 23.11
N MET A 46 -1.46 1.41 22.11
CA MET A 46 -2.16 2.53 21.47
C MET A 46 -3.36 3.19 22.17
N PRO A 47 -3.39 4.54 22.21
CA PRO A 47 -4.55 5.32 22.60
C PRO A 47 -5.66 5.45 21.55
N ILE A 48 -5.69 4.61 20.51
CA ILE A 48 -6.86 4.45 19.61
C ILE A 48 -8.11 4.00 20.40
N SER A 49 -7.94 3.51 21.63
CA SER A 49 -9.00 2.89 22.46
C SER A 49 -10.16 3.82 22.87
N ARG A 50 -9.95 5.11 23.05
CA ARG A 50 -11.03 6.00 23.55
C ARG A 50 -12.15 6.26 22.52
N ASN A 51 -11.85 6.20 21.23
CA ASN A 51 -12.85 6.34 20.18
C ASN A 51 -13.51 5.00 19.81
N VAL A 52 -12.79 3.88 19.93
CA VAL A 52 -13.30 2.53 19.63
C VAL A 52 -14.44 2.14 20.59
N ASP A 53 -14.36 2.48 21.88
CA ASP A 53 -15.43 2.20 22.86
C ASP A 53 -16.70 3.01 22.56
N ARG A 54 -16.59 4.23 22.01
CA ARG A 54 -17.73 5.05 21.57
C ARG A 54 -18.34 4.54 20.26
N LEU A 55 -17.50 4.00 19.36
CA LEU A 55 -17.96 3.40 18.11
C LEU A 55 -18.72 2.09 18.33
N ALA A 56 -18.30 1.28 19.31
CA ALA A 56 -18.99 0.05 19.69
C ALA A 56 -20.42 0.29 20.22
N ALA A 57 -20.69 1.48 20.76
CA ALA A 57 -22.01 1.85 21.28
C ALA A 57 -23.01 2.24 20.18
N ASN A 58 -22.55 2.57 18.96
CA ASN A 58 -23.42 2.89 17.82
C ASN A 58 -22.68 2.50 16.51
N ALA A 59 -22.89 1.26 16.08
CA ALA A 59 -22.16 0.62 14.98
C ALA A 59 -22.24 1.36 13.62
N ASP A 60 -23.26 2.23 13.44
CA ASP A 60 -23.44 2.98 12.19
C ASP A 60 -22.88 4.41 12.23
N SER A 61 -22.28 4.83 13.35
CA SER A 61 -21.76 6.19 13.47
C SER A 61 -20.47 6.40 12.69
N ILE A 62 -20.33 7.60 12.11
CA ILE A 62 -19.11 8.13 11.55
C ILE A 62 -18.62 9.20 12.53
N LEU A 63 -17.43 9.01 13.10
CA LEU A 63 -16.85 9.94 14.08
C LEU A 63 -15.65 10.65 13.50
N PRO A 64 -15.49 11.96 13.72
CA PRO A 64 -14.23 12.64 13.41
C PRO A 64 -13.05 11.94 14.09
N PHE A 65 -11.95 11.85 13.36
CA PHE A 65 -10.71 11.29 13.86
C PHE A 65 -9.59 12.33 13.70
N SER A 66 -8.61 12.30 14.56
CA SER A 66 -7.39 13.09 14.44
C SER A 66 -6.21 12.21 14.78
N ILE A 67 -5.17 12.27 13.97
CA ILE A 67 -3.90 11.61 14.23
C ILE A 67 -3.26 12.31 15.41
N SER A 68 -2.94 11.56 16.47
CA SER A 68 -2.29 12.07 17.66
C SER A 68 -1.43 10.97 18.28
N ILE A 69 -0.13 11.04 18.04
CA ILE A 69 0.85 10.09 18.58
C ILE A 69 1.40 10.64 19.90
N GLU A 70 1.34 9.84 20.95
CA GLU A 70 1.86 10.23 22.28
C GLU A 70 3.38 10.49 22.21
N ASP A 71 3.86 11.53 22.92
CA ASP A 71 5.30 11.88 22.95
C ASP A 71 6.17 10.72 23.45
N THR A 72 5.63 9.88 24.34
CA THR A 72 6.32 8.68 24.84
C THR A 72 6.58 7.65 23.73
N VAL A 73 5.71 7.56 22.74
CA VAL A 73 5.87 6.64 21.58
C VAL A 73 6.94 7.18 20.62
N ILE A 74 6.96 8.50 20.41
CA ILE A 74 7.99 9.16 19.60
C ILE A 74 9.35 9.04 20.30
N SER A 75 9.40 9.18 21.63
CA SER A 75 10.63 9.02 22.40
C SER A 75 11.15 7.58 22.37
N ASP A 76 10.26 6.56 22.46
CA ASP A 76 10.65 5.13 22.33
C ASP A 76 11.26 4.85 20.95
N LEU A 77 10.71 5.43 19.88
CA LEU A 77 11.28 5.33 18.53
C LEU A 77 12.73 5.87 18.50
N ARG A 78 12.95 7.08 19.03
CA ARG A 78 14.28 7.70 19.08
C ARG A 78 15.29 6.87 19.87
N GLU A 79 14.89 6.34 21.03
CA GLU A 79 15.71 5.43 21.82
C GLU A 79 16.06 4.12 21.10
N ARG A 80 15.16 3.60 20.28
CA ARG A 80 15.40 2.38 19.48
C ARG A 80 16.35 2.66 18.32
N LEU A 81 16.21 3.82 17.66
CA LEU A 81 17.13 4.27 16.61
C LEU A 81 18.54 4.42 17.14
N GLU A 82 18.73 5.03 18.33
CA GLU A 82 20.04 5.16 18.99
C GLU A 82 20.74 3.82 19.26
N ARG A 83 19.95 2.75 19.51
CA ARG A 83 20.47 1.40 19.82
C ARG A 83 20.50 0.49 18.60
N THR A 84 20.31 1.02 17.40
CA THR A 84 20.29 0.24 16.16
C THR A 84 21.62 -0.49 15.96
N ARG A 85 21.52 -1.78 15.65
CA ARG A 85 22.65 -2.61 15.20
C ARG A 85 22.49 -2.86 13.72
N LEU A 86 23.42 -2.37 12.94
CA LEU A 86 23.43 -2.57 11.50
C LEU A 86 24.27 -3.80 11.14
N PRO A 87 23.90 -4.53 10.06
CA PRO A 87 24.75 -5.59 9.50
C PRO A 87 25.95 -4.99 8.80
N ASP A 88 26.88 -5.83 8.38
CA ASP A 88 27.88 -5.50 7.38
C ASP A 88 27.28 -5.46 5.97
N GLN A 89 28.03 -4.84 5.05
CA GLN A 89 27.75 -4.83 3.61
C GLN A 89 28.99 -5.24 2.86
N LEU A 90 28.82 -5.92 1.72
CA LEU A 90 29.94 -6.28 0.86
C LEU A 90 30.58 -5.02 0.25
N GLU A 91 31.91 -4.97 0.22
CA GLU A 91 32.64 -3.84 -0.36
C GLU A 91 32.30 -3.69 -1.84
N GLY A 92 31.89 -2.48 -2.24
CA GLY A 92 31.49 -2.16 -3.62
C GLY A 92 30.10 -2.63 -4.03
N SER A 93 29.30 -3.24 -3.12
CA SER A 93 27.88 -3.46 -3.40
C SER A 93 27.07 -2.19 -3.09
N SER A 94 25.91 -2.08 -3.77
CA SER A 94 24.92 -1.02 -3.58
C SER A 94 23.55 -1.64 -3.29
N TRP A 95 22.51 -1.33 -4.07
CA TRP A 95 21.15 -1.83 -3.89
C TRP A 95 20.90 -3.26 -4.40
N GLU A 96 21.82 -3.87 -5.11
CA GLU A 96 21.64 -5.22 -5.69
C GLU A 96 21.51 -6.34 -4.64
N TYR A 97 21.91 -6.09 -3.39
CA TYR A 97 21.69 -6.99 -2.26
C TYR A 97 20.53 -6.56 -1.35
N GLY A 98 19.80 -5.52 -1.72
CA GLY A 98 18.75 -4.89 -0.95
C GLY A 98 19.15 -3.47 -0.52
N THR A 99 18.54 -2.94 0.53
CA THR A 99 18.75 -1.56 0.99
C THR A 99 20.22 -1.27 1.26
N GLU A 100 20.74 -0.28 0.56
CA GLU A 100 22.12 0.17 0.66
C GLU A 100 22.40 0.74 2.07
N LEU A 101 23.54 0.32 2.65
CA LEU A 101 23.83 0.55 4.06
C LEU A 101 24.05 2.03 4.41
N ASP A 102 24.79 2.77 3.54
CA ASP A 102 25.09 4.17 3.84
C ASP A 102 23.89 5.07 3.63
N TYR A 103 23.02 4.75 2.63
CA TYR A 103 21.73 5.39 2.48
C TYR A 103 20.85 5.16 3.72
N LEU A 104 20.75 3.91 4.17
CA LEU A 104 19.95 3.59 5.36
C LEU A 104 20.48 4.31 6.60
N LYS A 105 21.80 4.36 6.82
CA LYS A 105 22.40 5.11 7.94
C LYS A 105 22.00 6.59 7.91
N ALA A 106 22.10 7.23 6.74
CA ALA A 106 21.72 8.62 6.56
C ALA A 106 20.22 8.85 6.80
N LEU A 107 19.37 7.92 6.37
CA LEU A 107 17.92 7.99 6.61
C LEU A 107 17.58 7.80 8.09
N LEU A 108 18.22 6.87 8.79
CA LEU A 108 18.00 6.62 10.23
C LEU A 108 18.51 7.78 11.07
N ASP A 109 19.65 8.38 10.72
CA ASP A 109 20.19 9.57 11.39
C ASP A 109 19.22 10.75 11.26
N TYR A 110 18.72 10.99 10.04
CA TYR A 110 17.68 11.99 9.77
C TYR A 110 16.39 11.69 10.58
N TRP A 111 15.95 10.43 10.61
CA TRP A 111 14.73 10.03 11.36
C TRP A 111 14.86 10.28 12.85
N GLN A 112 16.06 10.09 13.41
CA GLN A 112 16.35 10.28 14.82
C GLN A 112 16.43 11.75 15.22
N HIS A 113 17.09 12.61 14.39
CA HIS A 113 17.53 13.93 14.80
C HIS A 113 16.77 15.08 14.13
N ASP A 114 16.43 14.95 12.84
CA ASP A 114 15.92 16.05 12.04
C ASP A 114 14.45 15.90 11.67
N PHE A 115 13.94 14.65 11.57
CA PHE A 115 12.56 14.40 11.19
C PHE A 115 11.57 14.89 12.25
N ASP A 116 10.70 15.82 11.87
CA ASP A 116 9.65 16.36 12.72
C ASP A 116 8.30 15.68 12.48
N TRP A 117 8.03 14.62 13.28
CA TRP A 117 6.73 13.97 13.22
C TRP A 117 5.56 14.92 13.46
N ARG A 118 5.70 15.93 14.34
CA ARG A 118 4.61 16.87 14.62
C ARG A 118 4.23 17.72 13.41
N ALA A 119 5.21 18.10 12.59
CA ALA A 119 4.96 18.76 11.32
C ALA A 119 4.20 17.83 10.36
N GLN A 120 4.61 16.56 10.24
CA GLN A 120 3.93 15.58 9.39
C GLN A 120 2.52 15.23 9.90
N GLU A 121 2.36 15.06 11.21
CA GLU A 121 1.06 14.85 11.87
C GLU A 121 0.10 16.02 11.59
N SER A 122 0.61 17.25 11.67
CA SER A 122 -0.16 18.46 11.34
C SER A 122 -0.55 18.53 9.86
N MET A 123 0.37 18.18 8.96
CA MET A 123 0.14 18.13 7.52
C MET A 123 -0.95 17.08 7.18
N LEU A 124 -0.87 15.90 7.75
CA LEU A 124 -1.89 14.86 7.56
C LEU A 124 -3.25 15.30 8.14
N ASN A 125 -3.27 15.89 9.33
CA ASN A 125 -4.47 16.39 9.99
C ASN A 125 -5.08 17.64 9.31
N ALA A 126 -4.47 18.18 8.26
CA ALA A 126 -5.10 19.19 7.42
C ALA A 126 -6.26 18.62 6.57
N PHE A 127 -6.31 17.30 6.40
CA PHE A 127 -7.44 16.62 5.78
C PHE A 127 -8.50 16.24 6.83
N ASP A 128 -9.73 16.07 6.37
CA ASP A 128 -10.85 15.63 7.19
C ASP A 128 -10.81 14.10 7.41
N HIS A 129 -10.39 13.67 8.58
CA HIS A 129 -10.28 12.27 8.96
C HIS A 129 -11.50 11.79 9.74
N TYR A 130 -11.90 10.55 9.47
CA TYR A 130 -13.02 9.90 10.11
C TYR A 130 -12.71 8.45 10.47
N MET A 131 -13.50 7.93 11.41
CA MET A 131 -13.50 6.53 11.84
C MET A 131 -14.94 6.01 11.88
N THR A 132 -15.16 4.80 11.39
CA THR A 132 -16.42 4.07 11.54
C THR A 132 -16.14 2.60 11.85
N VAL A 133 -17.19 1.81 12.19
CA VAL A 133 -17.07 0.36 12.35
C VAL A 133 -17.91 -0.33 11.29
N ILE A 134 -17.30 -1.22 10.52
CA ILE A 134 -17.98 -2.05 9.52
C ILE A 134 -17.56 -3.50 9.75
N ASP A 135 -18.51 -4.42 9.90
CA ASP A 135 -18.28 -5.83 10.16
C ASP A 135 -17.30 -6.05 11.34
N ASP A 136 -17.55 -5.37 12.47
CA ASP A 136 -16.74 -5.39 13.71
C ASP A 136 -15.28 -4.90 13.55
N LEU A 137 -14.95 -4.28 12.42
CA LEU A 137 -13.65 -3.69 12.16
C LEU A 137 -13.74 -2.16 12.16
N SER A 138 -12.89 -1.49 12.96
CA SER A 138 -12.75 -0.04 12.88
C SER A 138 -12.05 0.33 11.57
N LEU A 139 -12.65 1.19 10.79
CA LEU A 139 -12.16 1.64 9.50
C LEU A 139 -11.92 3.14 9.54
N HIS A 140 -10.66 3.52 9.39
CA HIS A 140 -10.22 4.90 9.22
C HIS A 140 -10.30 5.29 7.75
N PHE A 141 -10.68 6.54 7.47
CA PHE A 141 -10.64 7.10 6.13
C PHE A 141 -10.54 8.63 6.16
N ILE A 142 -9.93 9.19 5.14
CA ILE A 142 -10.03 10.61 4.81
C ILE A 142 -11.30 10.77 3.98
N HIS A 143 -12.10 11.80 4.28
CA HIS A 143 -13.24 12.18 3.48
C HIS A 143 -13.19 13.67 3.21
N GLN A 144 -12.45 14.06 2.17
CA GLN A 144 -12.30 15.44 1.75
C GLN A 144 -13.39 15.79 0.76
N GLN A 145 -14.41 16.50 1.23
CA GLN A 145 -15.52 16.94 0.38
C GLN A 145 -15.12 18.17 -0.44
N SER A 146 -15.53 18.21 -1.69
CA SER A 146 -15.50 19.41 -2.50
C SER A 146 -16.63 20.37 -2.11
N ALA A 147 -16.41 21.67 -2.31
CA ALA A 147 -17.48 22.68 -2.24
C ALA A 147 -18.49 22.56 -3.40
N ASN A 148 -18.13 21.88 -4.49
CA ASN A 148 -19.02 21.59 -5.60
C ASN A 148 -19.90 20.38 -5.28
N GLU A 149 -21.20 20.60 -5.10
CA GLU A 149 -22.18 19.53 -4.78
C GLU A 149 -22.28 18.47 -5.89
N GLU A 150 -21.93 18.80 -7.15
CA GLU A 150 -21.93 17.89 -8.31
C GLU A 150 -20.58 17.16 -8.48
N ALA A 151 -19.66 17.29 -7.52
CA ALA A 151 -18.39 16.60 -7.56
C ALA A 151 -18.58 15.07 -7.56
N ILE A 152 -17.78 14.35 -8.35
CA ILE A 152 -17.83 12.89 -8.40
C ILE A 152 -17.28 12.32 -7.08
N PRO A 153 -18.03 11.44 -6.36
CA PRO A 153 -17.46 10.70 -5.26
C PRO A 153 -16.38 9.74 -5.76
N LEU A 154 -15.15 9.88 -5.26
CA LEU A 154 -14.00 9.09 -5.68
C LEU A 154 -13.46 8.28 -4.50
N LEU A 155 -13.54 6.96 -4.61
CA LEU A 155 -12.85 6.05 -3.70
C LEU A 155 -11.42 5.83 -4.19
N LEU A 156 -10.45 6.36 -3.43
CA LEU A 156 -9.02 6.36 -3.75
C LEU A 156 -8.31 5.36 -2.84
N VAL A 157 -7.83 4.24 -3.40
CA VAL A 157 -7.38 3.08 -2.63
C VAL A 157 -5.88 2.84 -2.81
N HIS A 158 -5.15 2.89 -1.68
CA HIS A 158 -3.70 2.66 -1.63
C HIS A 158 -3.32 1.17 -1.63
N GLY A 159 -2.03 0.89 -1.65
CA GLY A 159 -1.47 -0.45 -1.58
C GLY A 159 -0.39 -0.65 -0.50
N TRP A 160 0.46 -1.65 -0.69
CA TRP A 160 1.60 -1.97 0.16
C TRP A 160 2.92 -1.72 -0.62
N PRO A 161 3.97 -1.08 -0.03
CA PRO A 161 4.12 -0.66 1.37
C PRO A 161 3.63 0.78 1.63
N GLY A 162 2.68 1.26 0.87
CA GLY A 162 2.13 2.58 1.00
C GLY A 162 1.06 2.72 2.08
N SER A 163 0.47 3.89 2.15
CA SER A 163 -0.62 4.27 3.06
C SER A 163 -1.42 5.42 2.46
N VAL A 164 -2.37 5.97 3.22
CA VAL A 164 -3.08 7.20 2.80
C VAL A 164 -2.15 8.38 2.55
N SER A 165 -0.92 8.37 3.08
CA SER A 165 0.07 9.42 2.84
C SER A 165 0.53 9.51 1.37
N GLU A 166 0.40 8.44 0.58
CA GLU A 166 0.69 8.47 -0.86
C GLU A 166 -0.15 9.51 -1.62
N PHE A 167 -1.33 9.81 -1.10
CA PHE A 167 -2.28 10.72 -1.74
C PHE A 167 -2.20 12.15 -1.23
N SER A 168 -1.27 12.45 -0.32
CA SER A 168 -1.16 13.78 0.32
C SER A 168 -1.03 14.93 -0.66
N LYS A 169 -0.37 14.71 -1.81
CA LYS A 169 -0.17 15.73 -2.85
C LYS A 169 -1.37 15.92 -3.78
N ILE A 170 -2.32 14.97 -3.82
CA ILE A 170 -3.41 14.98 -4.79
C ILE A 170 -4.80 15.18 -4.19
N ILE A 171 -5.02 14.86 -2.91
CA ILE A 171 -6.33 14.99 -2.25
C ILE A 171 -6.84 16.43 -2.32
N GLY A 172 -6.02 17.41 -1.95
CA GLY A 172 -6.38 18.84 -2.02
C GLY A 172 -6.76 19.26 -3.43
N PRO A 173 -5.86 19.10 -4.41
CA PRO A 173 -6.15 19.42 -5.82
C PRO A 173 -7.37 18.68 -6.39
N MET A 174 -7.66 17.46 -5.96
CA MET A 174 -8.87 16.74 -6.39
C MET A 174 -10.15 17.33 -5.79
N ALA A 175 -10.12 17.73 -4.51
CA ALA A 175 -11.29 18.24 -3.83
C ALA A 175 -11.59 19.72 -4.16
N ASP A 176 -10.55 20.52 -4.30
CA ASP A 176 -10.62 21.96 -4.61
C ASP A 176 -9.69 22.31 -5.78
N PRO A 177 -10.08 21.94 -7.02
CA PRO A 177 -9.24 22.22 -8.18
C PRO A 177 -9.03 23.71 -8.45
N GLU A 178 -9.98 24.59 -8.11
CA GLU A 178 -9.86 26.03 -8.37
C GLU A 178 -8.73 26.68 -7.54
N ALA A 179 -8.46 26.17 -6.33
CA ALA A 179 -7.31 26.60 -5.54
C ALA A 179 -5.96 26.08 -6.09
N HIS A 180 -6.00 25.21 -7.13
CA HIS A 180 -4.84 24.53 -7.71
C HIS A 180 -4.84 24.61 -9.25
N ASP A 181 -5.16 25.77 -9.81
CA ASP A 181 -5.13 26.10 -11.25
C ASP A 181 -6.06 25.22 -12.13
N GLY A 182 -7.03 24.53 -11.53
CA GLY A 182 -8.04 23.70 -12.22
C GLY A 182 -9.41 24.39 -12.31
N ILE A 183 -10.43 23.64 -12.69
CA ILE A 183 -11.82 24.13 -12.79
C ILE A 183 -12.75 23.34 -11.87
N ALA A 184 -13.76 23.98 -11.31
CA ALA A 184 -14.72 23.37 -10.38
C ALA A 184 -15.35 22.08 -10.93
N ALA A 185 -15.57 22.00 -12.25
CA ALA A 185 -16.14 20.83 -12.90
C ALA A 185 -15.28 19.56 -12.75
N ASP A 186 -13.98 19.67 -12.46
CA ASP A 186 -13.05 18.55 -12.30
C ASP A 186 -12.91 18.06 -10.85
N SER A 187 -13.74 18.59 -9.96
CA SER A 187 -13.68 18.26 -8.54
C SER A 187 -14.21 16.86 -8.23
N PHE A 188 -13.70 16.32 -7.12
CA PHE A 188 -14.10 15.04 -6.53
C PHE A 188 -14.41 15.21 -5.04
N HIS A 189 -15.40 14.47 -4.53
CA HIS A 189 -15.45 14.14 -3.11
C HIS A 189 -14.52 12.95 -2.89
N VAL A 190 -13.38 13.17 -2.26
CA VAL A 190 -12.33 12.15 -2.14
C VAL A 190 -12.55 11.32 -0.87
N ILE A 191 -12.64 10.01 -1.02
CA ILE A 191 -12.68 9.05 0.08
C ILE A 191 -11.42 8.18 -0.02
N ALA A 192 -10.48 8.34 0.93
CA ALA A 192 -9.24 7.58 0.96
C ALA A 192 -9.14 6.77 2.27
N PRO A 193 -9.55 5.49 2.27
CA PRO A 193 -9.47 4.64 3.46
C PRO A 193 -8.04 4.17 3.73
N SER A 194 -7.68 4.06 5.02
CA SER A 194 -6.62 3.12 5.41
C SER A 194 -7.19 1.71 5.29
N LEU A 195 -6.54 0.84 4.52
CA LEU A 195 -7.00 -0.54 4.33
C LEU A 195 -7.08 -1.31 5.66
N PRO A 196 -7.95 -2.30 5.80
CA PRO A 196 -7.96 -3.21 6.95
C PRO A 196 -6.58 -3.77 7.28
N GLY A 197 -6.10 -3.53 8.50
CA GLY A 197 -4.76 -3.92 8.92
C GLY A 197 -3.62 -2.96 8.56
N PHE A 198 -3.93 -1.83 7.94
CA PHE A 198 -2.98 -0.78 7.56
C PHE A 198 -3.25 0.51 8.35
N GLY A 199 -2.20 1.31 8.54
CA GLY A 199 -2.30 2.66 9.07
C GLY A 199 -3.20 2.74 10.31
N PHE A 200 -4.19 3.61 10.26
CA PHE A 200 -5.07 3.88 11.40
C PHE A 200 -6.32 2.99 11.47
N SER A 201 -6.51 2.09 10.51
CA SER A 201 -7.60 1.10 10.55
C SER A 201 -7.31 -0.06 11.50
N GLY A 202 -8.38 -0.71 11.95
CA GLY A 202 -8.32 -1.91 12.80
C GLY A 202 -7.60 -3.07 12.11
N LYS A 203 -6.95 -3.90 12.94
CA LYS A 203 -6.26 -5.11 12.48
C LYS A 203 -7.24 -6.27 12.48
N PRO A 204 -7.46 -6.96 11.35
CA PRO A 204 -8.27 -8.17 11.32
C PRO A 204 -7.76 -9.21 12.34
N THR A 205 -8.66 -9.72 13.16
CA THR A 205 -8.36 -10.72 14.19
C THR A 205 -8.67 -12.15 13.74
N GLN A 206 -9.38 -12.28 12.61
CA GLN A 206 -9.75 -13.57 12.02
C GLN A 206 -9.13 -13.70 10.62
N PRO A 207 -8.81 -14.90 10.16
CA PRO A 207 -8.43 -15.16 8.78
C PRO A 207 -9.53 -14.78 7.79
N GLY A 208 -9.17 -14.57 6.52
CA GLY A 208 -10.11 -14.36 5.43
C GLY A 208 -10.23 -12.91 4.94
N MET A 209 -9.44 -11.97 5.45
CA MET A 209 -9.43 -10.58 4.98
C MET A 209 -8.59 -10.46 3.69
N ASN A 210 -9.05 -11.10 2.62
CA ASN A 210 -8.47 -11.03 1.28
C ASN A 210 -8.96 -9.76 0.54
N PRO A 211 -8.40 -9.42 -0.64
CA PRO A 211 -8.80 -8.23 -1.40
C PRO A 211 -10.30 -8.15 -1.73
N GLU A 212 -10.95 -9.28 -2.02
CA GLU A 212 -12.40 -9.33 -2.24
C GLU A 212 -13.18 -8.93 -0.98
N LYS A 213 -12.80 -9.46 0.19
CA LYS A 213 -13.45 -9.11 1.46
C LYS A 213 -13.27 -7.63 1.79
N ILE A 214 -12.09 -7.07 1.51
CA ILE A 214 -11.82 -5.63 1.65
C ILE A 214 -12.73 -4.83 0.72
N ALA A 215 -12.85 -5.23 -0.54
CA ALA A 215 -13.74 -4.58 -1.51
C ALA A 215 -15.20 -4.53 -1.02
N LEU A 216 -15.72 -5.66 -0.51
CA LEU A 216 -17.09 -5.72 0.05
C LEU A 216 -17.24 -4.80 1.27
N LEU A 217 -16.22 -4.64 2.09
CA LEU A 217 -16.21 -3.72 3.23
C LEU A 217 -16.20 -2.27 2.77
N LEU A 218 -15.40 -1.93 1.75
CA LEU A 218 -15.36 -0.58 1.18
C LEU A 218 -16.68 -0.21 0.46
N ALA A 219 -17.36 -1.16 -0.19
CA ALA A 219 -18.70 -0.94 -0.75
C ALA A 219 -19.72 -0.54 0.34
N LYS A 220 -19.62 -1.15 1.54
CA LYS A 220 -20.44 -0.77 2.70
C LYS A 220 -20.07 0.61 3.24
N LEU A 221 -18.78 1.00 3.19
CA LEU A 221 -18.36 2.35 3.55
C LEU A 221 -19.01 3.37 2.62
N MET A 222 -18.92 3.20 1.30
CA MET A 222 -19.52 4.12 0.34
C MET A 222 -21.04 4.22 0.52
N GLN A 223 -21.72 3.11 0.79
CA GLN A 223 -23.14 3.10 1.10
C GLN A 223 -23.46 3.85 2.40
N ARG A 224 -22.65 3.69 3.45
CA ARG A 224 -22.81 4.41 4.73
C ARG A 224 -22.64 5.92 4.58
N LEU A 225 -21.74 6.34 3.66
CA LEU A 225 -21.55 7.75 3.31
C LEU A 225 -22.67 8.32 2.43
N GLY A 226 -23.61 7.48 1.98
CA GLY A 226 -24.73 7.90 1.12
C GLY A 226 -24.41 7.93 -0.37
N TYR A 227 -23.25 7.42 -0.79
CA TYR A 227 -22.84 7.39 -2.18
C TYR A 227 -23.36 6.13 -2.87
N GLU A 228 -24.46 6.27 -3.63
CA GLU A 228 -25.06 5.18 -4.40
C GLU A 228 -24.21 4.85 -5.64
N ARG A 229 -23.65 5.88 -6.28
CA ARG A 229 -22.73 5.76 -7.43
C ARG A 229 -21.44 6.52 -7.16
N TYR A 230 -20.32 5.92 -7.51
CA TYR A 230 -18.98 6.49 -7.25
C TYR A 230 -17.96 6.01 -8.26
N ALA A 231 -16.84 6.75 -8.32
CA ALA A 231 -15.66 6.45 -9.11
C ALA A 231 -14.63 5.69 -8.26
N LEU A 232 -13.75 4.94 -8.91
CA LEU A 232 -12.64 4.23 -8.30
C LEU A 232 -11.31 4.73 -8.87
N ALA A 233 -10.29 4.89 -8.01
CA ALA A 233 -8.91 5.07 -8.47
C ALA A 233 -7.94 4.36 -7.52
N GLY A 234 -6.77 3.94 -8.04
CA GLY A 234 -5.71 3.32 -7.26
C GLY A 234 -4.80 2.39 -8.05
N GLY A 235 -3.68 2.03 -7.41
CA GLY A 235 -2.68 1.08 -7.87
C GLY A 235 -2.46 -0.06 -6.88
N ASP A 236 -1.51 -0.93 -7.14
CA ASP A 236 -1.13 -2.04 -6.24
C ASP A 236 -2.33 -2.86 -5.72
N TRP A 237 -2.42 -3.12 -4.42
CA TRP A 237 -3.61 -3.75 -3.82
C TRP A 237 -4.88 -2.95 -4.05
N GLY A 238 -4.77 -1.60 -4.12
CA GLY A 238 -5.91 -0.75 -4.46
C GLY A 238 -6.50 -1.08 -5.82
N ALA A 239 -5.70 -1.35 -6.84
CA ALA A 239 -6.18 -1.79 -8.14
C ALA A 239 -6.94 -3.12 -8.05
N ILE A 240 -6.37 -4.12 -7.37
CA ILE A 240 -6.99 -5.45 -7.21
C ILE A 240 -8.31 -5.35 -6.44
N ILE A 241 -8.35 -4.55 -5.36
CA ILE A 241 -9.56 -4.29 -4.57
C ILE A 241 -10.63 -3.60 -5.43
N ASN A 242 -10.23 -2.61 -6.22
CA ASN A 242 -11.13 -1.89 -7.12
C ASN A 242 -11.71 -2.80 -8.21
N TRP A 243 -10.93 -3.77 -8.72
CA TRP A 243 -11.46 -4.76 -9.68
C TRP A 243 -12.49 -5.68 -9.03
N HIS A 244 -12.30 -6.07 -7.77
CA HIS A 244 -13.34 -6.79 -7.03
C HIS A 244 -14.60 -5.94 -6.85
N LEU A 245 -14.48 -4.64 -6.55
CA LEU A 245 -15.62 -3.72 -6.51
C LEU A 245 -16.34 -3.69 -7.87
N ALA A 246 -15.59 -3.52 -8.96
CA ALA A 246 -16.13 -3.50 -10.32
C ALA A 246 -16.78 -4.83 -10.71
N ASN A 247 -16.20 -5.94 -10.29
CA ASN A 247 -16.75 -7.27 -10.55
C ASN A 247 -18.05 -7.54 -9.77
N HIS A 248 -18.17 -7.02 -8.52
CA HIS A 248 -19.33 -7.27 -7.65
C HIS A 248 -20.47 -6.28 -7.86
N PHE A 249 -20.17 -5.00 -8.13
CA PHE A 249 -21.13 -3.89 -8.11
C PHE A 249 -20.97 -2.96 -9.34
N PRO A 250 -20.91 -3.48 -10.58
CA PRO A 250 -20.68 -2.66 -11.77
C PRO A 250 -21.70 -1.52 -11.90
N GLU A 251 -22.97 -1.76 -11.50
CA GLU A 251 -24.06 -0.79 -11.58
C GLU A 251 -23.89 0.43 -10.66
N ARG A 252 -23.04 0.29 -9.64
CA ARG A 252 -22.76 1.39 -8.68
C ARG A 252 -21.55 2.23 -9.11
N LEU A 253 -20.86 1.85 -10.17
CA LEU A 253 -19.62 2.51 -10.56
C LEU A 253 -19.84 3.47 -11.73
N ILE A 254 -19.19 4.63 -11.62
CA ILE A 254 -19.11 5.62 -12.70
C ILE A 254 -17.97 5.22 -13.65
N GLY A 255 -16.85 4.81 -13.10
CA GLY A 255 -15.67 4.37 -13.82
C GLY A 255 -14.57 3.92 -12.86
N LEU A 256 -13.55 3.28 -13.41
CA LEU A 256 -12.38 2.77 -12.72
C LEU A 256 -11.11 3.34 -13.38
N HIS A 257 -10.30 4.09 -12.64
CA HIS A 257 -8.97 4.50 -13.06
C HIS A 257 -7.89 3.67 -12.35
N SER A 258 -6.90 3.17 -13.08
CA SER A 258 -5.83 2.36 -12.51
C SER A 258 -4.46 2.72 -13.09
N ASN A 259 -3.45 2.89 -12.22
CA ASN A 259 -2.05 3.00 -12.64
C ASN A 259 -1.30 1.67 -12.63
N MET A 260 -1.95 0.57 -12.23
CA MET A 260 -1.43 -0.79 -12.35
C MET A 260 -2.47 -1.67 -13.04
N MET A 261 -2.15 -2.18 -14.22
CA MET A 261 -3.04 -3.05 -14.99
C MET A 261 -2.54 -4.49 -14.98
N LEU A 262 -3.41 -5.42 -14.58
CA LEU A 262 -3.17 -6.86 -14.71
C LEU A 262 -4.26 -7.48 -15.60
N ALA A 263 -3.85 -8.15 -16.63
CA ALA A 263 -4.74 -8.94 -17.48
C ALA A 263 -4.08 -10.27 -17.82
N GLY A 264 -4.88 -11.31 -17.85
CA GLY A 264 -4.45 -12.61 -18.37
C GLY A 264 -4.27 -12.57 -19.89
N GLN A 265 -3.49 -13.52 -20.40
CA GLN A 265 -3.40 -13.72 -21.84
C GLN A 265 -4.78 -14.11 -22.38
N PRO A 266 -5.32 -13.40 -23.37
CA PRO A 266 -6.60 -13.73 -23.98
C PRO A 266 -6.59 -15.11 -24.65
N ASP A 267 -7.73 -15.79 -24.60
CA ASP A 267 -7.91 -17.06 -25.34
C ASP A 267 -7.99 -16.83 -26.85
N ASP A 268 -8.55 -15.68 -27.26
CA ASP A 268 -8.65 -15.30 -28.66
C ASP A 268 -7.26 -14.94 -29.24
N PRO A 269 -6.76 -15.71 -30.27
CA PRO A 269 -5.48 -15.42 -30.89
C PRO A 269 -5.39 -14.03 -31.52
N SER A 270 -6.49 -13.47 -32.00
CA SER A 270 -6.51 -12.13 -32.60
C SER A 270 -6.19 -11.02 -31.61
N GLN A 271 -6.55 -11.20 -30.33
CA GLN A 271 -6.22 -10.28 -29.24
C GLN A 271 -4.89 -10.65 -28.58
N ARG A 272 -4.65 -11.97 -28.40
CA ARG A 272 -3.45 -12.48 -27.75
C ARG A 272 -2.16 -12.08 -28.47
N ASP A 273 -2.17 -12.15 -29.81
CA ASP A 273 -0.99 -11.98 -30.65
C ASP A 273 -0.86 -10.51 -31.15
N GLN A 274 -1.82 -9.64 -30.82
CA GLN A 274 -1.81 -8.22 -31.14
C GLN A 274 -1.04 -7.46 -30.06
N ILE A 275 0.29 -7.47 -30.15
CA ILE A 275 1.20 -6.79 -29.23
C ILE A 275 2.15 -5.94 -30.08
N GLU A 276 2.17 -4.64 -29.82
CA GLU A 276 3.14 -3.75 -30.46
C GLU A 276 4.58 -4.10 -30.02
N PRO A 277 5.58 -4.00 -30.92
CA PRO A 277 6.95 -4.38 -30.60
C PRO A 277 7.52 -3.68 -29.37
N GLU A 278 7.22 -2.40 -29.18
CA GLU A 278 7.66 -1.59 -28.04
C GLU A 278 7.02 -2.10 -26.74
N GLU A 279 5.74 -2.42 -26.75
CA GLU A 279 5.04 -3.01 -25.60
C GLU A 279 5.64 -4.38 -25.24
N ALA A 280 5.95 -5.21 -26.23
CA ALA A 280 6.54 -6.53 -26.00
C ALA A 280 7.88 -6.43 -25.26
N VAL A 281 8.72 -5.45 -25.62
CA VAL A 281 10.01 -5.19 -24.95
C VAL A 281 9.78 -4.78 -23.49
N LEU A 282 8.89 -3.83 -23.23
CA LEU A 282 8.59 -3.36 -21.89
C LEU A 282 7.99 -4.46 -21.00
N VAL A 283 7.01 -5.20 -21.51
CA VAL A 283 6.40 -6.34 -20.80
C VAL A 283 7.44 -7.39 -20.45
N GLN A 284 8.37 -7.70 -21.39
CA GLN A 284 9.44 -8.66 -21.11
C GLN A 284 10.42 -8.15 -20.07
N ALA A 285 10.80 -6.87 -20.14
CA ALA A 285 11.69 -6.24 -19.16
C ALA A 285 11.08 -6.27 -17.75
N ARG A 286 9.81 -5.88 -17.61
CA ARG A 286 9.10 -5.91 -16.32
C ARG A 286 8.91 -7.31 -15.76
N ARG A 287 8.63 -8.30 -16.61
CA ARG A 287 8.60 -9.71 -16.19
C ARG A 287 9.98 -10.22 -15.73
N ALA A 288 11.05 -9.76 -16.35
CA ALA A 288 12.41 -10.10 -15.92
C ALA A 288 12.74 -9.45 -14.57
N PHE A 289 12.41 -8.17 -14.39
CA PHE A 289 12.55 -7.43 -13.15
C PHE A 289 11.79 -8.13 -12.01
N MET A 290 10.50 -8.41 -12.18
CA MET A 290 9.67 -9.04 -11.16
C MET A 290 10.16 -10.42 -10.72
N ARG A 291 10.86 -11.18 -11.57
CA ARG A 291 11.46 -12.46 -11.13
C ARG A 291 12.52 -12.28 -10.04
N ASN A 292 13.21 -11.15 -10.02
CA ASN A 292 14.21 -10.82 -9.00
C ASN A 292 13.56 -10.12 -7.79
N GLU A 293 12.49 -9.35 -8.02
CA GLU A 293 11.79 -8.59 -6.98
C GLU A 293 10.79 -9.38 -6.14
N ILE A 294 10.35 -10.56 -6.58
CA ILE A 294 9.24 -11.31 -5.96
C ILE A 294 9.54 -11.84 -4.55
N GLY A 295 10.77 -11.76 -4.06
CA GLY A 295 11.21 -12.32 -2.77
C GLY A 295 10.34 -11.87 -1.60
N TYR A 296 10.04 -10.57 -1.49
CA TYR A 296 9.18 -10.01 -0.45
C TYR A 296 7.77 -10.62 -0.47
N GLN A 297 7.19 -10.74 -1.67
CA GLN A 297 5.84 -11.28 -1.87
C GLN A 297 5.76 -12.76 -1.48
N GLN A 298 6.82 -13.54 -1.73
CA GLN A 298 6.89 -14.94 -1.32
C GLN A 298 6.92 -15.08 0.21
N ILE A 299 7.70 -14.25 0.90
CA ILE A 299 7.76 -14.27 2.36
C ILE A 299 6.42 -13.81 2.95
N GLN A 300 5.87 -12.68 2.49
CA GLN A 300 4.61 -12.12 2.97
C GLN A 300 3.41 -13.03 2.65
N GLY A 301 3.43 -13.71 1.50
CA GLY A 301 2.38 -14.65 1.10
C GLY A 301 2.45 -16.03 1.77
N THR A 302 3.49 -16.33 2.53
CA THR A 302 3.69 -17.65 3.17
C THR A 302 3.87 -17.57 4.67
N LYS A 303 4.70 -16.65 5.17
CA LYS A 303 5.09 -16.56 6.59
C LYS A 303 5.11 -15.11 7.10
N PRO A 304 4.02 -14.31 6.92
CA PRO A 304 4.00 -12.90 7.32
C PRO A 304 4.25 -12.70 8.81
N GLN A 305 3.77 -13.61 9.66
CA GLN A 305 3.95 -13.51 11.11
C GLN A 305 5.43 -13.62 11.51
N THR A 306 6.21 -14.48 10.86
CA THR A 306 7.63 -14.65 11.19
C THR A 306 8.42 -13.39 10.86
N LEU A 307 8.18 -12.79 9.69
CA LEU A 307 8.75 -11.52 9.27
C LEU A 307 8.37 -10.40 10.25
N GLY A 308 7.11 -10.39 10.69
CA GLY A 308 6.55 -9.38 11.58
C GLY A 308 7.28 -9.20 12.91
N TYR A 309 7.87 -10.26 13.48
CA TYR A 309 8.62 -10.14 14.75
C TYR A 309 9.85 -9.22 14.62
N SER A 310 10.54 -9.24 13.50
CA SER A 310 11.68 -8.36 13.26
C SER A 310 11.26 -6.95 12.88
N LEU A 311 10.29 -6.82 11.96
CA LEU A 311 9.87 -5.50 11.46
C LEU A 311 9.06 -4.69 12.48
N ALA A 312 8.36 -5.33 13.41
CA ALA A 312 7.63 -4.67 14.49
C ALA A 312 8.54 -4.24 15.68
N ASP A 313 9.76 -4.77 15.77
CA ASP A 313 10.67 -4.48 16.88
C ASP A 313 11.86 -3.59 16.49
N SER A 314 12.26 -3.61 15.24
CA SER A 314 13.39 -2.82 14.72
C SER A 314 12.89 -1.71 13.78
N PRO A 315 13.00 -0.41 14.14
CA PRO A 315 12.68 0.68 13.23
C PRO A 315 13.61 0.68 12.01
N ALA A 316 14.88 0.32 12.19
CA ALA A 316 15.83 0.19 11.08
C ALA A 316 15.46 -0.95 10.13
N GLY A 317 15.03 -2.10 10.66
CA GLY A 317 14.55 -3.21 9.85
C GLY A 317 13.28 -2.86 9.07
N LEU A 318 12.34 -2.14 9.69
CA LEU A 318 11.15 -1.64 9.03
C LEU A 318 11.48 -0.64 7.93
N ALA A 319 12.35 0.34 8.21
CA ALA A 319 12.77 1.34 7.23
C ALA A 319 13.45 0.66 6.02
N ALA A 320 14.39 -0.27 6.27
CA ALA A 320 15.06 -1.01 5.20
C ALA A 320 14.07 -1.80 4.34
N TRP A 321 13.10 -2.50 4.95
CA TRP A 321 12.12 -3.32 4.24
C TRP A 321 11.18 -2.52 3.34
N ILE A 322 10.84 -1.29 3.76
CA ILE A 322 9.95 -0.40 3.01
C ILE A 322 10.74 0.38 1.95
N VAL A 323 11.86 1.00 2.35
CA VAL A 323 12.63 1.90 1.47
C VAL A 323 13.23 1.18 0.27
N GLU A 324 13.60 -0.09 0.44
CA GLU A 324 14.07 -0.92 -0.67
C GLU A 324 13.03 -1.02 -1.79
N LYS A 325 11.71 -1.05 -1.42
CA LYS A 325 10.62 -1.06 -2.40
C LYS A 325 10.41 0.31 -3.04
N PHE A 326 10.51 1.37 -2.27
CA PHE A 326 10.48 2.72 -2.85
C PHE A 326 11.62 2.93 -3.85
N HIS A 327 12.83 2.44 -3.55
CA HIS A 327 13.95 2.50 -4.48
C HIS A 327 13.72 1.64 -5.72
N GLY A 328 13.37 0.37 -5.55
CA GLY A 328 13.28 -0.57 -6.66
C GLY A 328 12.07 -0.37 -7.57
N TRP A 329 11.02 0.33 -7.10
CA TRP A 329 9.73 0.45 -7.81
C TRP A 329 9.46 1.85 -8.35
N SER A 330 10.37 2.79 -8.14
CA SER A 330 10.26 4.15 -8.64
C SER A 330 11.06 4.36 -9.92
N ASP A 331 10.74 5.43 -10.64
CA ASP A 331 11.43 5.83 -11.85
C ASP A 331 12.62 6.73 -11.49
N LEU A 332 13.76 6.10 -11.24
CA LEU A 332 15.00 6.79 -10.90
C LEU A 332 15.81 7.12 -12.16
N ASP A 333 16.34 8.33 -12.26
CA ASP A 333 17.04 8.84 -13.46
C ASP A 333 18.20 7.95 -13.95
N GLN A 334 18.83 7.23 -13.04
CA GLN A 334 19.94 6.29 -13.36
C GLN A 334 19.52 4.82 -13.17
N GLY A 335 18.22 4.54 -13.13
CA GLY A 335 17.71 3.20 -12.85
C GLY A 335 18.13 2.70 -11.46
N PRO A 336 18.63 1.47 -11.33
CA PRO A 336 18.98 0.89 -10.02
C PRO A 336 20.09 1.62 -9.26
N ASP A 337 20.88 2.47 -9.92
CA ASP A 337 21.93 3.28 -9.32
C ASP A 337 21.48 4.72 -9.01
N GLY A 338 20.18 5.02 -9.25
CA GLY A 338 19.61 6.35 -9.05
C GLY A 338 19.43 6.71 -7.57
N ASN A 339 19.40 8.02 -7.32
CA ASN A 339 19.23 8.55 -5.98
C ASN A 339 17.75 8.69 -5.63
N LEU A 340 17.29 7.95 -4.62
CA LEU A 340 15.89 7.99 -4.16
C LEU A 340 15.47 9.39 -3.66
N ASP A 341 16.40 10.18 -3.12
CA ASP A 341 16.13 11.54 -2.64
C ASP A 341 15.84 12.55 -3.77
N GLU A 342 16.05 12.18 -5.03
CA GLU A 342 15.65 12.99 -6.21
C GLU A 342 14.16 12.83 -6.55
N VAL A 343 13.55 11.74 -6.10
CA VAL A 343 12.13 11.41 -6.34
C VAL A 343 11.27 11.68 -5.11
N PHE A 344 11.76 11.31 -3.92
CA PHE A 344 11.06 11.50 -2.65
C PHE A 344 11.92 12.27 -1.66
N THR A 345 11.30 13.14 -0.90
CA THR A 345 11.95 13.70 0.28
C THR A 345 12.04 12.65 1.41
N LYS A 346 13.05 12.77 2.26
CA LYS A 346 13.14 11.92 3.46
C LYS A 346 11.90 12.04 4.35
N ASP A 347 11.28 13.22 4.40
CA ASP A 347 10.04 13.45 5.14
C ASP A 347 8.88 12.61 4.57
N GLU A 348 8.74 12.50 3.27
CA GLU A 348 7.70 11.67 2.63
C GLU A 348 7.89 10.19 2.93
N LEU A 349 9.11 9.69 2.77
CA LEU A 349 9.46 8.31 3.08
C LEU A 349 9.23 8.01 4.55
N LEU A 350 9.75 8.85 5.44
CA LEU A 350 9.66 8.65 6.87
C LEU A 350 8.24 8.88 7.42
N THR A 351 7.43 9.72 6.79
CA THR A 351 6.02 9.85 7.14
C THR A 351 5.29 8.53 6.93
N ASN A 352 5.45 7.90 5.76
CA ASN A 352 4.87 6.60 5.48
C ASN A 352 5.40 5.51 6.42
N ILE A 353 6.72 5.42 6.60
CA ILE A 353 7.35 4.44 7.50
C ILE A 353 6.90 4.65 8.94
N SER A 354 6.80 5.92 9.41
CA SER A 354 6.35 6.26 10.76
C SER A 354 4.89 5.89 11.00
N ILE A 355 4.01 6.00 10.01
CA ILE A 355 2.64 5.50 10.10
C ILE A 355 2.65 4.00 10.42
N TYR A 356 3.41 3.18 9.68
CA TYR A 356 3.55 1.75 9.97
C TYR A 356 4.13 1.48 11.37
N TRP A 357 5.14 2.24 11.76
CA TRP A 357 5.80 2.10 13.06
C TRP A 357 4.85 2.41 14.21
N PHE A 358 4.29 3.62 14.22
CA PHE A 358 3.44 4.09 15.31
C PHE A 358 2.14 3.32 15.44
N THR A 359 1.59 2.82 14.35
CA THR A 359 0.39 1.98 14.36
C THR A 359 0.69 0.50 14.54
N ASN A 360 1.98 0.11 14.48
CA ASN A 360 2.43 -1.28 14.51
C ASN A 360 1.67 -2.16 13.50
N THR A 361 1.47 -1.67 12.27
CA THR A 361 0.65 -2.32 11.24
C THR A 361 1.45 -3.10 10.21
N ILE A 362 2.77 -3.11 10.28
CA ILE A 362 3.57 -3.82 9.29
C ILE A 362 3.18 -5.31 9.18
N THR A 363 3.02 -6.01 10.31
CA THR A 363 2.63 -7.43 10.29
C THR A 363 1.22 -7.65 9.77
N SER A 364 0.26 -6.82 10.20
CA SER A 364 -1.14 -6.96 9.76
C SER A 364 -1.32 -6.62 8.30
N SER A 365 -0.58 -5.64 7.78
CA SER A 365 -0.62 -5.25 6.37
C SER A 365 -0.08 -6.35 5.45
N THR A 366 1.00 -7.03 5.85
CA THR A 366 1.58 -8.11 5.04
C THR A 366 0.67 -9.34 4.93
N ARG A 367 -0.32 -9.50 5.84
CA ARG A 367 -1.28 -10.62 5.77
C ARG A 367 -2.15 -10.60 4.52
N ILE A 368 -2.36 -9.46 3.88
CA ILE A 368 -3.13 -9.38 2.62
C ILE A 368 -2.53 -10.31 1.55
N TYR A 369 -1.20 -10.43 1.49
CA TYR A 369 -0.51 -11.35 0.57
C TYR A 369 -0.82 -12.82 0.88
N TYR A 370 -0.83 -13.19 2.18
CA TYR A 370 -1.17 -14.53 2.62
C TYR A 370 -2.63 -14.86 2.31
N GLU A 371 -3.54 -13.94 2.63
CA GLU A 371 -4.97 -14.12 2.42
C GLU A 371 -5.32 -14.19 0.93
N ASN A 372 -4.74 -13.32 0.10
CA ASN A 372 -4.92 -13.38 -1.36
C ASN A 372 -4.42 -14.70 -1.97
N ARG A 373 -3.32 -15.23 -1.45
CA ARG A 373 -2.74 -16.49 -1.94
C ARG A 373 -3.53 -17.73 -1.52
N ASN A 374 -4.07 -17.75 -0.30
CA ASN A 374 -4.60 -18.95 0.34
C ASN A 374 -6.12 -18.97 0.47
N VAL A 375 -6.78 -17.84 0.32
CA VAL A 375 -8.24 -17.70 0.35
C VAL A 375 -8.73 -17.28 -1.02
N PRO A 376 -9.28 -18.22 -1.82
CA PRO A 376 -9.77 -17.89 -3.15
C PRO A 376 -10.94 -16.91 -3.07
N ALA A 377 -11.02 -16.02 -4.07
CA ALA A 377 -12.18 -15.14 -4.22
C ALA A 377 -13.46 -15.96 -4.45
N SER A 378 -14.56 -15.49 -3.89
CA SER A 378 -15.88 -16.13 -4.05
C SER A 378 -16.43 -15.95 -5.47
N LYS A 379 -16.08 -14.84 -6.11
CA LYS A 379 -16.43 -14.51 -7.49
C LYS A 379 -15.14 -14.35 -8.32
N PRO A 380 -14.85 -15.27 -9.25
CA PRO A 380 -13.71 -15.12 -10.14
C PRO A 380 -13.89 -13.92 -11.06
N PHE A 381 -12.77 -13.34 -11.49
CA PHE A 381 -12.81 -12.25 -12.47
C PHE A 381 -13.29 -12.75 -13.84
N GLY A 382 -14.25 -12.01 -14.38
CA GLY A 382 -14.63 -12.06 -15.78
C GLY A 382 -14.18 -10.78 -16.49
N PHE A 383 -14.85 -10.45 -17.62
CA PHE A 383 -14.73 -9.13 -18.23
C PHE A 383 -15.29 -8.07 -17.25
N ILE A 384 -14.53 -7.01 -17.02
CA ILE A 384 -14.95 -5.88 -16.18
C ILE A 384 -15.72 -4.89 -17.05
N ASP A 385 -17.04 -4.96 -16.97
CA ASP A 385 -17.98 -4.12 -17.71
C ASP A 385 -18.23 -2.78 -16.95
N VAL A 386 -17.12 -2.08 -16.66
CA VAL A 386 -17.12 -0.73 -16.08
C VAL A 386 -16.16 0.09 -16.90
N PRO A 387 -16.53 1.32 -17.34
CA PRO A 387 -15.60 2.19 -18.04
C PRO A 387 -14.28 2.29 -17.31
N THR A 388 -13.18 1.91 -17.97
CA THR A 388 -11.86 1.81 -17.35
C THR A 388 -10.87 2.74 -18.03
N GLY A 389 -10.13 3.49 -17.21
CA GLY A 389 -8.97 4.29 -17.59
C GLY A 389 -7.69 3.68 -17.05
N ALA A 390 -6.62 3.71 -17.81
CA ALA A 390 -5.33 3.19 -17.44
C ALA A 390 -4.22 4.22 -17.68
N ALA A 391 -3.44 4.52 -16.64
CA ALA A 391 -2.22 5.30 -16.69
C ALA A 391 -1.02 4.35 -16.61
N ILE A 392 -0.25 4.23 -17.67
CA ILE A 392 0.85 3.28 -17.80
C ILE A 392 2.17 4.00 -17.52
N PHE A 393 2.67 3.87 -16.31
CA PHE A 393 3.94 4.45 -15.88
C PHE A 393 5.12 3.54 -16.24
N PRO A 394 6.24 4.07 -16.76
CA PRO A 394 7.33 3.26 -17.31
C PRO A 394 8.01 2.35 -16.26
N ALA A 395 8.05 2.76 -14.98
CA ALA A 395 8.64 1.98 -13.91
C ALA A 395 7.64 1.20 -13.06
N GLU A 396 6.34 1.07 -13.48
CA GLU A 396 5.37 0.24 -12.79
C GLU A 396 5.79 -1.25 -12.80
N LEU A 397 5.46 -1.99 -11.72
CA LEU A 397 5.85 -3.39 -11.51
C LEU A 397 5.31 -4.33 -12.59
N TYR A 398 4.06 -4.13 -12.94
CA TYR A 398 3.35 -4.98 -13.88
C TYR A 398 2.93 -4.20 -15.11
N MET A 399 3.30 -4.72 -16.25
CA MET A 399 2.83 -4.23 -17.54
C MET A 399 2.13 -5.35 -18.31
N VAL A 400 1.05 -4.97 -18.96
CA VAL A 400 0.31 -5.84 -19.88
C VAL A 400 0.16 -5.14 -21.23
N PRO A 401 0.15 -5.87 -22.35
CA PRO A 401 -0.18 -5.28 -23.65
C PRO A 401 -1.58 -4.66 -23.60
N ARG A 402 -1.75 -3.53 -24.28
CA ARG A 402 -3.04 -2.84 -24.36
C ARG A 402 -4.16 -3.77 -24.85
N ALA A 403 -3.92 -4.57 -25.86
CA ALA A 403 -4.91 -5.52 -26.38
C ALA A 403 -5.38 -6.54 -25.32
N TRP A 404 -4.52 -6.93 -24.38
CA TRP A 404 -4.91 -7.81 -23.27
C TRP A 404 -5.76 -7.08 -22.23
N ALA A 405 -5.46 -5.80 -21.98
CA ALA A 405 -6.31 -4.97 -21.13
C ALA A 405 -7.69 -4.76 -21.76
N GLU A 406 -7.76 -4.49 -23.07
CA GLU A 406 -9.02 -4.37 -23.81
C GLU A 406 -9.85 -5.66 -23.82
N ALA A 407 -9.20 -6.83 -23.76
CA ALA A 407 -9.88 -8.11 -23.63
C ALA A 407 -10.45 -8.38 -22.22
N ALA A 408 -9.94 -7.70 -21.20
CA ALA A 408 -10.33 -7.90 -19.80
C ALA A 408 -11.24 -6.79 -19.24
N PHE A 409 -11.19 -5.59 -19.81
CA PHE A 409 -11.85 -4.38 -19.29
C PHE A 409 -12.58 -3.62 -20.40
N ASP A 410 -13.66 -2.90 -20.06
CA ASP A 410 -14.25 -1.86 -20.92
C ASP A 410 -13.31 -0.64 -20.96
N LEU A 411 -12.18 -0.79 -21.65
CA LEU A 411 -11.09 0.18 -21.69
C LEU A 411 -11.47 1.39 -22.55
N ARG A 412 -11.60 2.56 -21.92
CA ARG A 412 -12.02 3.81 -22.58
C ARG A 412 -10.89 4.85 -22.64
N HIS A 413 -9.85 4.71 -21.81
CA HIS A 413 -8.74 5.61 -21.73
C HIS A 413 -7.45 4.83 -21.48
N TRP A 414 -6.39 5.16 -22.20
CA TRP A 414 -5.09 4.54 -22.10
C TRP A 414 -4.01 5.57 -22.35
N THR A 415 -3.30 5.97 -21.31
CA THR A 415 -2.21 6.93 -21.41
C THR A 415 -0.88 6.26 -21.04
N VAL A 416 0.08 6.33 -21.94
CA VAL A 416 1.46 5.95 -21.66
C VAL A 416 2.17 7.19 -21.12
N MET A 417 2.58 7.14 -19.87
CA MET A 417 3.25 8.23 -19.18
C MET A 417 4.71 8.34 -19.58
N GLU A 418 5.23 9.56 -19.64
CA GLU A 418 6.62 9.83 -20.01
C GLU A 418 7.63 9.45 -18.91
N LYS A 419 7.17 9.47 -17.64
CA LYS A 419 7.98 9.19 -16.44
C LYS A 419 7.11 8.78 -15.26
N GLY A 420 7.75 8.20 -14.24
CA GLY A 420 7.12 7.75 -13.01
C GLY A 420 7.06 6.24 -12.88
N GLY A 421 6.85 5.79 -11.68
CA GLY A 421 6.82 4.38 -11.30
C GLY A 421 5.56 3.98 -10.55
N HIS A 422 5.75 3.03 -9.65
CA HIS A 422 4.69 2.38 -8.89
C HIS A 422 3.92 3.33 -7.97
N PHE A 423 4.64 4.26 -7.33
CA PHE A 423 4.05 5.23 -6.40
C PHE A 423 3.58 6.50 -7.11
N ALA A 424 2.88 6.33 -8.23
CA ALA A 424 2.56 7.36 -9.21
C ALA A 424 1.98 8.65 -8.61
N ALA A 425 1.05 8.56 -7.66
CA ALA A 425 0.42 9.70 -7.01
C ALA A 425 1.40 10.54 -6.15
N LEU A 426 2.46 9.91 -5.65
CA LEU A 426 3.49 10.58 -4.84
C LEU A 426 4.67 11.04 -5.70
N GLU A 427 5.09 10.20 -6.69
CA GLU A 427 6.19 10.50 -7.61
C GLU A 427 5.86 11.58 -8.63
N GLN A 428 4.70 11.45 -9.28
CA GLN A 428 4.25 12.29 -10.40
C GLN A 428 2.81 12.78 -10.15
N PRO A 429 2.56 13.54 -9.07
CA PRO A 429 1.21 13.93 -8.66
C PRO A 429 0.46 14.70 -9.75
N VAL A 430 1.14 15.54 -10.52
CA VAL A 430 0.52 16.32 -11.61
C VAL A 430 0.07 15.41 -12.74
N LEU A 431 0.95 14.53 -13.24
CA LEU A 431 0.62 13.60 -14.32
C LEU A 431 -0.53 12.65 -13.92
N TYR A 432 -0.47 12.12 -12.70
CA TYR A 432 -1.51 11.25 -12.17
C TYR A 432 -2.86 11.96 -12.06
N LEU A 433 -2.87 13.17 -11.49
CA LEU A 433 -4.07 13.98 -11.31
C LEU A 433 -4.72 14.36 -12.64
N GLU A 434 -3.92 14.81 -13.60
CA GLU A 434 -4.40 15.19 -14.93
C GLU A 434 -5.00 14.00 -15.66
N ASP A 435 -4.38 12.83 -15.59
CA ASP A 435 -4.89 11.62 -16.23
C ASP A 435 -6.21 11.15 -15.63
N VAL A 436 -6.33 11.15 -14.30
CA VAL A 436 -7.59 10.87 -13.60
C VAL A 436 -8.69 11.83 -14.03
N ARG A 437 -8.41 13.14 -14.08
CA ARG A 437 -9.37 14.17 -14.54
C ARG A 437 -9.80 13.94 -15.99
N ASN A 438 -8.84 13.73 -16.89
CA ASN A 438 -9.09 13.49 -18.31
C ASN A 438 -9.98 12.27 -18.52
N PHE A 439 -9.72 11.19 -17.82
CA PHE A 439 -10.57 10.01 -17.90
C PHE A 439 -11.99 10.29 -17.42
N PHE A 440 -12.17 10.89 -16.23
CA PHE A 440 -13.51 11.11 -15.70
C PHE A 440 -14.27 12.22 -16.45
N GLN A 441 -13.61 13.16 -17.12
CA GLN A 441 -14.25 14.10 -18.02
C GLN A 441 -14.98 13.40 -19.18
N LEU A 442 -14.44 12.27 -19.70
CA LEU A 442 -15.10 11.48 -20.74
C LEU A 442 -16.43 10.87 -20.25
N LEU A 443 -16.58 10.66 -18.94
CA LEU A 443 -17.74 10.01 -18.32
C LEU A 443 -18.78 10.99 -17.75
N ARG A 444 -18.48 12.28 -17.74
CA ARG A 444 -19.40 13.35 -17.29
C ARG A 444 -20.38 13.83 -18.36
N GLN A 445 -20.24 13.29 -19.58
CA GLN A 445 -21.04 13.67 -20.75
C GLN A 445 -22.42 13.01 -20.78
#